data_62a55875eb9496cbcd92f417fe8c9733
#
_entry.id   62a55875eb9496cbcd92f417fe8c9733
#
_cell.length_a   1.000
_cell.length_b   1.000
_cell.length_c   1.000
_cell.angle_alpha   90.00
_cell.angle_beta   90.00
_cell.angle_gamma   90.00
#
_symmetry.space_group_name_H-M   'P 1'
#
loop_
_entity.id
_entity.type
_entity.pdbx_description
1 polymer ?
#
loop_
_entity_poly.entity_id
_entity_poly.type
_entity_poly.pdbx_seq_one_letter_code
_entity_poly.pdbx_strand_id
1 'polypeptide(L)'
;MTTGQSNNLSRTKEPSATDHEEIEWQFDAGELESVGGWLGLHNAGSSGLIVAPESTVEITDTYYDTDDWRFYRAGYALRVRNTDGEVEATMKSLTPAEGSLRRRREISEPLEDDKPATLREAGGAVGGRSRTLVGGREIRPLFRLETRRQGFGLLLEGATDGNPGDVRVGEISLDATEIPLGEEPTRLSRIEVEAEIGKAPTPELQGFVDEMQSALELAPASASKYETGLYASGLDPEGDSGFGPTRVDPSMSLGEVAFAVLRAQFVEMRSHEPGTRLGDDPEELHDMRVPTRRMRVAMKVFQGALPERARWLRVELRWVAGALGDVRDLDVQIERFQAWKEAADEESSGFLDRILTITEKRRAEARKNMLEVLDSSRYERLESSFAEMLRRGPAAELEVAQTDGHDQVWEPVTAAAPALISGRYRKWRKAAKRLDETSSPEAFHDVRKKGKRLRYTLEFLSEVYGKPVHNLVKPLKALQDYLGDHQDAVVAAGYLRELGTTTGGARVRRGVAFTMGAYSERCAREAKDLRSVVPDSKPFRTLIKGKKWKKLAKVMERGTGPHVPNDGVR
;
A
#
# COMPACT_ATOMS: atom_id res chain seq x y z
N MET A 1 -36.78 61.34 1.98
CA MET A 1 -36.43 60.54 0.81
C MET A 1 -34.97 60.16 0.97
N THR A 2 -34.73 58.98 1.54
CA THR A 2 -33.40 58.42 1.65
C THR A 2 -33.54 56.94 1.49
N THR A 3 -33.16 56.49 0.33
CA THR A 3 -33.20 55.07 -0.08
C THR A 3 -32.07 54.30 0.62
N GLY A 4 -32.47 53.30 1.41
CA GLY A 4 -31.55 52.32 1.96
C GLY A 4 -31.07 51.36 0.87
N GLN A 5 -29.76 51.27 0.68
CA GLN A 5 -29.09 50.22 -0.08
C GLN A 5 -28.82 49.04 0.86
N SER A 6 -29.49 47.94 0.58
CA SER A 6 -29.18 46.64 1.16
C SER A 6 -27.86 46.15 0.55
N ASN A 7 -26.81 46.08 1.36
CA ASN A 7 -25.55 45.42 1.02
C ASN A 7 -25.75 43.91 1.12
N ASN A 8 -25.99 43.29 -0.01
CA ASN A 8 -25.93 41.84 -0.18
C ASN A 8 -24.47 41.43 -0.32
N LEU A 9 -23.82 41.06 0.78
CA LEU A 9 -22.49 40.48 0.78
C LEU A 9 -22.60 38.97 0.54
N SER A 10 -22.83 38.62 -0.72
CA SER A 10 -22.50 37.27 -1.21
C SER A 10 -20.96 37.17 -1.25
N ARG A 11 -20.36 36.61 -0.18
CA ARG A 11 -19.00 36.09 -0.24
C ARG A 11 -19.00 34.86 -1.13
N THR A 12 -18.71 35.02 -2.40
CA THR A 12 -18.19 33.94 -3.23
C THR A 12 -16.85 33.52 -2.60
N LYS A 13 -16.86 32.39 -1.87
CA LYS A 13 -15.63 31.69 -1.51
C LYS A 13 -14.99 31.25 -2.81
N GLU A 14 -13.80 31.77 -3.16
CA GLU A 14 -12.98 31.14 -4.18
C GLU A 14 -12.74 29.70 -3.75
N PRO A 15 -13.00 28.71 -4.63
CA PRO A 15 -12.76 27.31 -4.32
C PRO A 15 -11.26 27.10 -4.12
N SER A 16 -10.85 26.90 -2.88
CA SER A 16 -9.46 26.61 -2.53
C SER A 16 -9.28 25.09 -2.48
N ALA A 17 -8.20 24.57 -3.08
CA ALA A 17 -7.80 23.18 -2.93
C ALA A 17 -7.72 22.83 -1.43
N THR A 18 -8.36 21.73 -1.03
CA THR A 18 -8.38 21.27 0.37
C THR A 18 -7.70 19.91 0.50
N ASP A 19 -7.05 19.68 1.64
CA ASP A 19 -6.50 18.37 2.05
C ASP A 19 -6.77 18.25 3.55
N HIS A 20 -7.73 17.40 3.93
CA HIS A 20 -8.20 17.30 5.30
C HIS A 20 -8.68 15.87 5.63
N GLU A 21 -8.86 15.60 6.92
CA GLU A 21 -9.58 14.42 7.37
C GLU A 21 -11.07 14.73 7.44
N GLU A 22 -11.87 14.00 6.68
CA GLU A 22 -13.33 13.99 6.73
C GLU A 22 -13.77 12.96 7.76
N ILE A 23 -14.70 13.36 8.62
CA ILE A 23 -15.32 12.50 9.64
C ILE A 23 -16.81 12.52 9.41
N GLU A 24 -17.37 11.38 9.01
CA GLU A 24 -18.78 11.26 8.66
C GLU A 24 -19.39 9.96 9.19
N TRP A 25 -20.71 10.00 9.44
CA TRP A 25 -21.53 8.82 9.71
C TRP A 25 -22.45 8.58 8.53
N GLN A 26 -22.50 7.34 8.07
CA GLN A 26 -23.32 6.94 6.92
C GLN A 26 -24.32 5.86 7.29
N PHE A 27 -25.58 6.08 6.90
CA PHE A 27 -26.68 5.15 7.15
C PHE A 27 -27.44 4.86 5.85
N ASP A 28 -27.86 3.60 5.68
CA ASP A 28 -28.84 3.24 4.66
C ASP A 28 -30.25 3.61 5.14
N ALA A 29 -31.07 4.22 4.29
CA ALA A 29 -32.44 4.60 4.59
C ALA A 29 -33.42 3.94 3.62
N GLY A 30 -34.56 3.47 4.16
CA GLY A 30 -35.67 2.98 3.32
C GLY A 30 -36.39 4.14 2.64
N GLU A 31 -36.80 5.15 3.45
CA GLU A 31 -37.54 6.34 3.00
C GLU A 31 -36.92 7.62 3.58
N LEU A 32 -36.37 8.47 2.71
CA LEU A 32 -35.74 9.74 3.13
C LEU A 32 -36.78 10.77 3.66
N GLU A 33 -38.02 10.67 3.22
CA GLU A 33 -39.12 11.59 3.67
C GLU A 33 -39.37 11.46 5.18
N SER A 34 -39.31 10.25 5.73
CA SER A 34 -39.49 10.01 7.17
C SER A 34 -38.34 10.66 7.98
N VAL A 35 -37.11 10.61 7.45
CA VAL A 35 -35.93 11.26 8.06
C VAL A 35 -36.07 12.78 7.99
N GLY A 36 -36.44 13.32 6.83
CA GLY A 36 -36.70 14.75 6.66
C GLY A 36 -37.82 15.27 7.60
N GLY A 37 -38.86 14.47 7.79
CA GLY A 37 -39.94 14.77 8.75
C GLY A 37 -39.43 14.82 10.20
N TRP A 38 -38.60 13.85 10.59
CA TRP A 38 -37.97 13.81 11.92
C TRP A 38 -37.07 15.03 12.14
N LEU A 39 -36.20 15.36 11.16
CA LEU A 39 -35.33 16.54 11.21
C LEU A 39 -36.11 17.84 11.33
N GLY A 40 -37.24 17.97 10.61
CA GLY A 40 -38.11 19.16 10.67
C GLY A 40 -38.82 19.36 12.03
N LEU A 41 -39.02 18.29 12.79
CA LEU A 41 -39.59 18.35 14.15
C LEU A 41 -38.51 18.55 15.25
N HIS A 42 -37.25 18.38 14.91
CA HIS A 42 -36.12 18.36 15.83
C HIS A 42 -35.50 19.75 16.09
N ASN A 43 -36.33 20.81 16.09
CA ASN A 43 -35.89 22.14 16.48
C ASN A 43 -35.70 22.21 18.02
N ALA A 44 -34.43 22.26 18.43
CA ALA A 44 -33.98 22.33 19.82
C ALA A 44 -34.34 21.10 20.69
N GLY A 45 -34.06 19.88 20.16
CA GLY A 45 -34.21 18.63 20.90
C GLY A 45 -33.20 18.47 22.05
N SER A 46 -33.12 17.25 22.61
CA SER A 46 -32.28 16.89 23.74
C SER A 46 -30.78 17.08 23.50
N SER A 47 -30.33 17.16 22.24
CA SER A 47 -28.92 17.34 21.84
C SER A 47 -28.41 18.79 21.93
N GLY A 48 -29.29 19.80 22.05
CA GLY A 48 -28.90 21.22 22.02
C GLY A 48 -28.46 21.73 20.64
N LEU A 49 -28.71 20.94 19.55
CA LEU A 49 -28.43 21.33 18.18
C LEU A 49 -29.65 21.87 17.46
N ILE A 50 -29.45 22.92 16.69
CA ILE A 50 -30.44 23.50 15.77
C ILE A 50 -30.18 22.86 14.39
N VAL A 51 -31.25 22.30 13.79
CA VAL A 51 -31.25 21.77 12.43
C VAL A 51 -31.78 22.85 11.49
N ALA A 52 -30.91 23.39 10.64
CA ALA A 52 -31.23 24.44 9.68
C ALA A 52 -31.36 23.85 8.27
N PRO A 53 -32.56 23.85 7.64
CA PRO A 53 -32.70 23.32 6.29
C PRO A 53 -31.96 24.18 5.28
N GLU A 54 -31.29 23.50 4.32
CA GLU A 54 -30.58 24.11 3.20
C GLU A 54 -31.27 23.81 1.86
N SER A 55 -30.77 24.36 0.79
CA SER A 55 -31.31 24.12 -0.55
C SER A 55 -31.11 22.68 -1.00
N THR A 56 -32.09 22.16 -1.75
CA THR A 56 -31.88 20.90 -2.48
C THR A 56 -31.04 21.16 -3.72
N VAL A 57 -30.03 20.31 -3.96
CA VAL A 57 -29.12 20.40 -5.09
C VAL A 57 -29.09 19.10 -5.88
N GLU A 58 -28.88 19.22 -7.18
CA GLU A 58 -28.66 18.09 -8.08
C GLU A 58 -27.14 17.92 -8.27
N ILE A 59 -26.65 16.73 -8.02
CA ILE A 59 -25.21 16.41 -8.05
C ILE A 59 -24.99 15.31 -9.06
N THR A 60 -24.00 15.50 -9.93
CA THR A 60 -23.48 14.44 -10.78
C THR A 60 -22.08 14.09 -10.35
N ASP A 61 -21.87 12.85 -9.93
CA ASP A 61 -20.57 12.29 -9.59
C ASP A 61 -20.12 11.31 -10.67
N THR A 62 -18.97 11.54 -11.29
CA THR A 62 -18.31 10.58 -12.18
C THR A 62 -17.06 10.06 -11.51
N TYR A 63 -16.95 8.73 -11.36
CA TYR A 63 -15.78 8.08 -10.81
C TYR A 63 -14.83 7.65 -11.91
N TYR A 64 -13.53 7.74 -11.62
CA TYR A 64 -12.47 7.51 -12.59
C TYR A 64 -11.40 6.57 -12.03
N ASP A 65 -10.79 5.76 -12.90
CA ASP A 65 -9.53 5.05 -12.63
C ASP A 65 -8.81 4.73 -13.94
N THR A 66 -7.69 4.06 -13.88
CA THR A 66 -6.97 3.48 -15.02
C THR A 66 -7.41 2.04 -15.27
N ASP A 67 -7.02 1.47 -16.42
CA ASP A 67 -7.30 0.05 -16.75
C ASP A 67 -6.76 -0.94 -15.72
N ASP A 68 -5.70 -0.55 -15.03
CA ASP A 68 -5.03 -1.37 -14.03
C ASP A 68 -5.29 -0.91 -12.59
N TRP A 69 -6.34 -0.10 -12.36
CA TRP A 69 -6.87 0.27 -11.05
C TRP A 69 -5.85 1.01 -10.17
N ARG A 70 -5.16 2.02 -10.68
CA ARG A 70 -4.09 2.71 -9.96
C ARG A 70 -4.56 3.55 -8.79
N PHE A 71 -5.72 4.20 -8.92
CA PHE A 71 -6.29 4.96 -7.80
C PHE A 71 -6.79 4.01 -6.71
N TYR A 72 -7.57 2.99 -7.07
CA TYR A 72 -8.05 1.97 -6.14
C TYR A 72 -6.88 1.30 -5.39
N ARG A 73 -5.85 0.86 -6.11
CA ARG A 73 -4.67 0.21 -5.53
C ARG A 73 -3.81 1.14 -4.68
N ALA A 74 -3.87 2.46 -4.90
CA ALA A 74 -3.27 3.45 -4.01
C ALA A 74 -4.14 3.74 -2.78
N GLY A 75 -5.28 3.07 -2.64
CA GLY A 75 -6.21 3.26 -1.54
C GLY A 75 -7.10 4.50 -1.69
N TYR A 76 -7.37 4.94 -2.92
CA TYR A 76 -8.22 6.11 -3.20
C TYR A 76 -9.31 5.82 -4.22
N ALA A 77 -10.47 6.46 -4.05
CA ALA A 77 -11.44 6.69 -5.11
C ALA A 77 -11.21 8.09 -5.69
N LEU A 78 -11.16 8.20 -7.03
CA LEU A 78 -11.12 9.48 -7.72
C LEU A 78 -12.50 9.81 -8.28
N ARG A 79 -13.04 10.95 -7.88
CA ARG A 79 -14.35 11.44 -8.30
C ARG A 79 -14.23 12.83 -8.89
N VAL A 80 -15.01 13.11 -9.94
CA VAL A 80 -15.31 14.46 -10.40
C VAL A 80 -16.78 14.73 -10.16
N ARG A 81 -17.07 15.76 -9.38
CA ARG A 81 -18.41 16.20 -9.03
C ARG A 81 -18.78 17.44 -9.82
N ASN A 82 -19.99 17.45 -10.35
CA ASN A 82 -20.61 18.65 -10.91
C ASN A 82 -21.86 18.98 -10.11
N THR A 83 -21.92 20.18 -9.53
CA THR A 83 -23.07 20.70 -8.81
C THR A 83 -23.42 22.05 -9.42
N ASP A 84 -24.54 22.13 -10.12
CA ASP A 84 -25.04 23.36 -10.75
C ASP A 84 -24.00 24.06 -11.68
N GLY A 85 -23.08 23.30 -12.28
CA GLY A 85 -22.03 23.79 -13.18
C GLY A 85 -20.70 24.09 -12.48
N GLU A 86 -20.62 24.03 -11.17
CA GLU A 86 -19.35 24.03 -10.44
C GLU A 86 -18.76 22.61 -10.46
N VAL A 87 -17.52 22.48 -10.93
CA VAL A 87 -16.86 21.19 -11.11
C VAL A 87 -15.67 21.06 -10.15
N GLU A 88 -15.63 19.96 -9.41
CA GLU A 88 -14.59 19.66 -8.44
C GLU A 88 -14.08 18.23 -8.59
N ALA A 89 -12.76 18.06 -8.59
CA ALA A 89 -12.14 16.74 -8.45
C ALA A 89 -11.82 16.42 -7.01
N THR A 90 -12.12 15.19 -6.59
CA THR A 90 -11.88 14.72 -5.22
C THR A 90 -11.18 13.36 -5.24
N MET A 91 -10.11 13.23 -4.47
CA MET A 91 -9.52 11.94 -4.09
C MET A 91 -9.88 11.64 -2.64
N LYS A 92 -10.65 10.57 -2.42
CA LYS A 92 -11.11 10.15 -1.10
C LYS A 92 -10.49 8.79 -0.74
N SER A 93 -9.85 8.67 0.44
CA SER A 93 -9.23 7.39 0.85
C SER A 93 -10.27 6.30 1.06
N LEU A 94 -9.91 5.06 0.72
CA LEU A 94 -10.75 3.86 0.83
C LEU A 94 -10.61 3.18 2.22
N THR A 95 -10.47 3.98 3.28
CA THR A 95 -10.38 3.48 4.64
C THR A 95 -11.68 2.77 5.04
N PRO A 96 -11.62 1.55 5.60
CA PRO A 96 -12.82 0.83 6.06
C PRO A 96 -13.61 1.61 7.11
N ALA A 97 -14.93 1.39 7.15
CA ALA A 97 -15.81 1.98 8.16
C ALA A 97 -15.69 1.26 9.51
N GLU A 98 -15.86 2.00 10.60
CA GLU A 98 -16.07 1.48 11.95
C GLU A 98 -17.56 1.62 12.32
N GLY A 99 -18.35 0.62 11.98
CA GLY A 99 -19.82 0.72 12.07
C GLY A 99 -20.38 1.75 11.07
N SER A 100 -21.08 2.78 11.56
CA SER A 100 -21.53 3.91 10.72
C SER A 100 -20.46 4.98 10.51
N LEU A 101 -19.44 5.03 11.35
CA LEU A 101 -18.40 6.07 11.34
C LEU A 101 -17.34 5.78 10.27
N ARG A 102 -16.99 6.80 9.48
CA ARG A 102 -15.89 6.79 8.51
C ARG A 102 -14.96 7.96 8.79
N ARG A 103 -13.66 7.68 8.78
CA ARG A 103 -12.59 8.68 8.84
C ARG A 103 -11.76 8.54 7.58
N ARG A 104 -11.79 9.54 6.73
CA ARG A 104 -11.16 9.45 5.41
C ARG A 104 -10.40 10.72 5.09
N ARG A 105 -9.21 10.55 4.53
CA ARG A 105 -8.51 11.69 3.92
C ARG A 105 -9.24 12.07 2.65
N GLU A 106 -9.62 13.32 2.55
CA GLU A 106 -10.19 13.92 1.37
C GLU A 106 -9.30 15.03 0.83
N ILE A 107 -8.99 14.97 -0.47
CA ILE A 107 -8.19 15.96 -1.18
C ILE A 107 -9.05 16.42 -2.35
N SER A 108 -9.36 17.70 -2.42
CA SER A 108 -10.16 18.23 -3.52
C SER A 108 -9.54 19.45 -4.18
N GLU A 109 -9.89 19.67 -5.43
CA GLU A 109 -9.52 20.88 -6.19
C GLU A 109 -10.58 21.19 -7.24
N PRO A 110 -10.87 22.49 -7.49
CA PRO A 110 -11.80 22.92 -8.53
C PRO A 110 -11.23 22.62 -9.92
N LEU A 111 -12.12 22.28 -10.86
CA LEU A 111 -11.80 22.06 -12.26
C LEU A 111 -12.61 22.99 -13.17
N GLU A 112 -12.12 23.22 -14.39
CA GLU A 112 -12.85 23.97 -15.42
C GLU A 112 -13.98 23.14 -16.05
N ASP A 113 -13.79 21.83 -16.19
CA ASP A 113 -14.79 20.90 -16.71
C ASP A 113 -14.56 19.48 -16.15
N ASP A 114 -15.44 18.54 -16.46
CA ASP A 114 -15.41 17.16 -15.98
C ASP A 114 -14.62 16.19 -16.89
N LYS A 115 -13.83 16.70 -17.84
CA LYS A 115 -13.09 15.84 -18.76
C LYS A 115 -11.83 15.24 -18.13
N PRO A 116 -11.47 13.99 -18.49
CA PRO A 116 -10.23 13.35 -18.03
C PRO A 116 -8.95 14.15 -18.36
N ALA A 117 -8.95 14.89 -19.48
CA ALA A 117 -7.83 15.74 -19.87
C ALA A 117 -7.62 16.89 -18.87
N THR A 118 -8.71 17.58 -18.50
CA THR A 118 -8.69 18.69 -17.52
C THR A 118 -8.18 18.21 -16.16
N LEU A 119 -8.66 17.05 -15.71
CA LEU A 119 -8.20 16.42 -14.47
C LEU A 119 -6.68 16.14 -14.50
N ARG A 120 -6.14 15.68 -15.63
CA ARG A 120 -4.71 15.41 -15.79
C ARG A 120 -3.87 16.68 -15.85
N GLU A 121 -4.41 17.76 -16.41
CA GLU A 121 -3.73 19.06 -16.54
C GLU A 121 -3.87 19.94 -15.31
N ALA A 122 -4.79 19.61 -14.40
CA ALA A 122 -5.03 20.37 -13.17
C ALA A 122 -3.75 20.60 -12.36
N GLY A 123 -3.58 21.83 -11.88
CA GLY A 123 -2.34 22.29 -11.25
C GLY A 123 -2.27 22.05 -9.77
N GLY A 124 -3.38 21.69 -9.12
CA GLY A 124 -3.49 21.53 -7.69
C GLY A 124 -3.08 20.16 -7.17
N ALA A 125 -3.56 19.86 -5.97
CA ALA A 125 -3.17 18.64 -5.23
C ALA A 125 -3.69 17.36 -5.89
N VAL A 126 -4.94 17.34 -6.39
CA VAL A 126 -5.52 16.17 -7.06
C VAL A 126 -4.84 15.93 -8.39
N GLY A 127 -4.67 16.96 -9.24
CA GLY A 127 -3.99 16.80 -10.53
C GLY A 127 -2.54 16.38 -10.39
N GLY A 128 -1.80 16.91 -9.42
CA GLY A 128 -0.42 16.52 -9.10
C GLY A 128 -0.31 15.04 -8.70
N ARG A 129 -1.19 14.58 -7.82
CA ARG A 129 -1.27 13.19 -7.38
C ARG A 129 -1.72 12.26 -8.50
N SER A 130 -2.71 12.68 -9.27
CA SER A 130 -3.20 11.94 -10.44
C SER A 130 -2.07 11.67 -11.44
N ARG A 131 -1.31 12.70 -11.83
CA ARG A 131 -0.14 12.52 -12.71
C ARG A 131 0.88 11.54 -12.16
N THR A 132 1.15 11.60 -10.87
CA THR A 132 2.10 10.71 -10.19
C THR A 132 1.62 9.25 -10.20
N LEU A 133 0.33 9.02 -9.91
CA LEU A 133 -0.28 7.69 -9.92
C LEU A 133 -0.36 7.09 -11.32
N VAL A 134 -0.86 7.88 -12.27
CA VAL A 134 -1.16 7.40 -13.62
C VAL A 134 0.11 7.11 -14.41
N GLY A 135 1.17 7.92 -14.25
CA GLY A 135 2.34 7.87 -15.13
C GLY A 135 1.91 8.08 -16.58
N GLY A 136 2.15 7.07 -17.43
CA GLY A 136 1.76 7.08 -18.84
C GLY A 136 0.37 6.52 -19.16
N ARG A 137 -0.40 6.05 -18.16
CA ARG A 137 -1.71 5.42 -18.36
C ARG A 137 -2.80 6.45 -18.63
N GLU A 138 -3.89 6.01 -19.27
CA GLU A 138 -5.08 6.82 -19.45
C GLU A 138 -6.02 6.72 -18.25
N ILE A 139 -6.61 7.86 -17.88
CA ILE A 139 -7.71 7.92 -16.91
C ILE A 139 -9.00 7.77 -17.70
N ARG A 140 -9.88 6.88 -17.24
CA ARG A 140 -11.19 6.64 -17.89
C ARG A 140 -12.31 6.69 -16.87
N PRO A 141 -13.52 7.07 -17.28
CA PRO A 141 -14.69 6.99 -16.44
C PRO A 141 -15.04 5.51 -16.17
N LEU A 142 -15.42 5.22 -14.96
CA LEU A 142 -15.89 3.91 -14.52
C LEU A 142 -17.42 3.83 -14.55
N PHE A 143 -18.06 4.74 -13.84
CA PHE A 143 -19.51 4.88 -13.73
C PHE A 143 -19.88 6.29 -13.27
N ARG A 144 -21.16 6.62 -13.38
CA ARG A 144 -21.74 7.91 -12.99
C ARG A 144 -22.84 7.70 -11.97
N LEU A 145 -22.98 8.62 -11.04
CA LEU A 145 -24.07 8.72 -10.07
C LEU A 145 -24.81 10.04 -10.27
N GLU A 146 -26.12 10.01 -10.18
CA GLU A 146 -26.98 11.19 -10.17
C GLU A 146 -27.67 11.24 -8.81
N THR A 147 -27.40 12.29 -8.04
CA THR A 147 -27.85 12.39 -6.65
C THR A 147 -28.65 13.67 -6.46
N ARG A 148 -29.88 13.52 -5.97
CA ARG A 148 -30.65 14.62 -5.42
C ARG A 148 -30.36 14.69 -3.94
N ARG A 149 -29.68 15.76 -3.51
CA ARG A 149 -29.25 15.99 -2.12
C ARG A 149 -30.09 17.07 -1.47
N GLN A 150 -30.71 16.74 -0.34
CA GLN A 150 -31.31 17.72 0.58
C GLN A 150 -30.38 17.92 1.77
N GLY A 151 -29.85 19.13 1.93
CA GLY A 151 -28.91 19.49 2.98
C GLY A 151 -29.60 20.08 4.23
N PHE A 152 -28.96 19.90 5.40
CA PHE A 152 -29.32 20.56 6.66
C PHE A 152 -28.02 20.91 7.41
N GLY A 153 -27.87 22.17 7.80
CA GLY A 153 -26.80 22.60 8.71
C GLY A 153 -27.09 22.21 10.14
N LEU A 154 -26.09 21.76 10.87
CA LEU A 154 -26.14 21.48 12.31
C LEU A 154 -25.42 22.59 13.08
N LEU A 155 -26.17 23.33 13.91
CA LEU A 155 -25.69 24.52 14.60
C LEU A 155 -25.81 24.33 16.11
N LEU A 156 -24.77 24.71 16.86
CA LEU A 156 -24.86 24.90 18.31
C LEU A 156 -25.35 26.32 18.61
N GLU A 157 -26.32 26.46 19.54
CA GLU A 157 -26.76 27.74 20.02
C GLU A 157 -25.61 28.48 20.71
N GLY A 158 -25.22 29.62 20.15
CA GLY A 158 -24.01 30.34 20.57
C GLY A 158 -24.18 31.08 21.88
N ALA A 159 -23.63 30.56 22.96
CA ALA A 159 -23.36 31.27 24.19
C ALA A 159 -21.87 31.65 24.28
N THR A 160 -21.39 32.58 23.47
CA THR A 160 -20.07 33.18 23.66
C THR A 160 -20.20 34.65 24.00
N ASP A 161 -19.43 35.09 24.99
CA ASP A 161 -19.36 36.44 25.50
C ASP A 161 -19.45 37.53 24.41
N GLY A 162 -20.65 38.03 24.16
CA GLY A 162 -20.90 39.28 23.45
C GLY A 162 -21.19 39.20 21.94
N ASN A 163 -21.33 38.02 21.33
CA ASN A 163 -21.78 37.91 19.94
C ASN A 163 -22.76 36.73 19.77
N PRO A 164 -24.08 36.98 19.61
CA PRO A 164 -25.06 35.91 19.38
C PRO A 164 -24.93 35.42 17.94
N GLY A 165 -24.23 34.32 17.73
CA GLY A 165 -24.12 33.64 16.46
C GLY A 165 -24.04 32.14 16.68
N ASP A 166 -24.91 31.39 16.02
CA ASP A 166 -24.87 29.93 16.03
C ASP A 166 -23.56 29.45 15.39
N VAL A 167 -22.96 28.44 16.01
CA VAL A 167 -21.69 27.85 15.51
C VAL A 167 -22.01 26.56 14.77
N ARG A 168 -21.67 26.50 13.48
CA ARG A 168 -21.80 25.26 12.70
C ARG A 168 -20.84 24.20 13.24
N VAL A 169 -21.36 23.00 13.51
CA VAL A 169 -20.60 21.85 14.02
C VAL A 169 -20.62 20.67 13.04
N GLY A 170 -21.50 20.72 12.05
CA GLY A 170 -21.61 19.70 11.02
C GLY A 170 -22.75 19.96 10.06
N GLU A 171 -23.01 18.97 9.22
CA GLU A 171 -24.14 18.97 8.29
C GLU A 171 -24.76 17.58 8.16
N ILE A 172 -26.01 17.53 7.70
CA ILE A 172 -26.68 16.29 7.29
C ILE A 172 -27.05 16.42 5.84
N SER A 173 -26.84 15.35 5.10
CA SER A 173 -27.29 15.20 3.72
C SER A 173 -28.23 14.00 3.61
N LEU A 174 -29.40 14.22 3.00
CA LEU A 174 -30.32 13.18 2.59
C LEU A 174 -30.16 12.99 1.07
N ASP A 175 -29.57 11.89 0.66
CA ASP A 175 -29.18 11.62 -0.72
C ASP A 175 -30.06 10.55 -1.35
N ALA A 176 -30.85 10.93 -2.34
CA ALA A 176 -31.50 10.03 -3.26
C ALA A 176 -30.61 9.89 -4.51
N THR A 177 -29.92 8.75 -4.64
CA THR A 177 -28.92 8.52 -5.68
C THR A 177 -29.42 7.48 -6.67
N GLU A 178 -29.27 7.75 -7.96
CA GLU A 178 -29.49 6.82 -9.06
C GLU A 178 -28.15 6.52 -9.77
N ILE A 179 -27.96 5.25 -10.09
CA ILE A 179 -26.83 4.77 -10.92
C ILE A 179 -27.44 4.35 -12.25
N PRO A 180 -27.31 5.13 -13.32
CA PRO A 180 -27.96 4.89 -14.60
C PRO A 180 -27.23 3.80 -15.41
N LEU A 181 -27.43 2.53 -15.01
CA LEU A 181 -26.84 1.35 -15.66
C LEU A 181 -27.94 0.39 -16.11
N GLY A 182 -27.91 0.00 -17.38
CA GLY A 182 -28.88 -0.92 -17.96
C GLY A 182 -30.28 -0.29 -18.19
N GLU A 183 -31.33 -1.16 -18.22
CA GLU A 183 -32.71 -0.72 -18.45
C GLU A 183 -33.35 -0.14 -17.18
N GLU A 184 -32.93 -0.60 -16.00
CA GLU A 184 -33.40 -0.09 -14.70
C GLU A 184 -32.21 0.46 -13.89
N PRO A 185 -32.27 1.70 -13.41
CA PRO A 185 -31.22 2.28 -12.59
C PRO A 185 -31.16 1.62 -11.21
N THR A 186 -29.96 1.42 -10.69
CA THR A 186 -29.78 1.05 -9.28
C THR A 186 -30.03 2.28 -8.42
N ARG A 187 -30.89 2.17 -7.39
CA ARG A 187 -31.24 3.25 -6.48
C ARG A 187 -30.63 3.04 -5.11
N LEU A 188 -30.20 4.14 -4.51
CA LEU A 188 -29.58 4.18 -3.19
C LEU A 188 -30.13 5.40 -2.42
N SER A 189 -30.68 5.17 -1.24
CA SER A 189 -31.08 6.23 -0.29
C SER A 189 -30.10 6.25 0.87
N ARG A 190 -29.41 7.38 1.06
CA ARG A 190 -28.33 7.51 2.04
C ARG A 190 -28.52 8.73 2.91
N ILE A 191 -28.22 8.56 4.21
CA ILE A 191 -28.07 9.67 5.15
C ILE A 191 -26.57 9.77 5.45
N GLU A 192 -26.00 10.95 5.25
CA GLU A 192 -24.63 11.28 5.60
C GLU A 192 -24.66 12.40 6.63
N VAL A 193 -24.01 12.21 7.79
CA VAL A 193 -23.80 13.25 8.79
C VAL A 193 -22.31 13.52 8.81
N GLU A 194 -21.90 14.74 8.49
CA GLU A 194 -20.51 15.13 8.39
C GLU A 194 -20.15 16.15 9.47
N ALA A 195 -19.04 15.96 10.15
CA ALA A 195 -18.50 16.94 11.08
C ALA A 195 -17.88 18.12 10.33
N GLU A 196 -17.84 19.29 10.96
CA GLU A 196 -17.18 20.49 10.38
C GLU A 196 -15.76 20.19 9.97
N ILE A 197 -15.39 20.59 8.76
CA ILE A 197 -14.10 20.31 8.13
C ILE A 197 -12.92 20.65 9.06
N GLY A 198 -12.04 19.67 9.27
CA GLY A 198 -10.82 19.81 10.06
C GLY A 198 -11.06 19.93 11.57
N LYS A 199 -12.26 19.62 12.05
CA LYS A 199 -12.59 19.59 13.48
C LYS A 199 -12.97 18.18 13.94
N ALA A 200 -12.61 17.87 15.19
CA ALA A 200 -13.13 16.68 15.82
C ALA A 200 -14.64 16.85 16.10
N PRO A 201 -15.44 15.77 15.99
CA PRO A 201 -16.85 15.82 16.33
C PRO A 201 -17.07 16.31 17.78
N THR A 202 -18.04 17.19 17.98
CA THR A 202 -18.41 17.61 19.32
C THR A 202 -19.26 16.54 20.01
N PRO A 203 -19.32 16.50 21.36
CA PRO A 203 -20.20 15.59 22.08
C PRO A 203 -21.69 15.73 21.71
N GLU A 204 -22.11 16.95 21.38
CA GLU A 204 -23.48 17.26 20.96
C GLU A 204 -23.79 16.65 19.59
N LEU A 205 -22.84 16.75 18.64
CA LEU A 205 -22.97 16.13 17.32
C LEU A 205 -23.03 14.59 17.44
N GLN A 206 -22.18 13.98 18.26
CA GLN A 206 -22.23 12.54 18.51
C GLN A 206 -23.57 12.14 19.15
N GLY A 207 -24.02 12.88 20.17
CA GLY A 207 -25.31 12.63 20.83
C GLY A 207 -26.49 12.74 19.87
N PHE A 208 -26.47 13.69 18.94
CA PHE A 208 -27.46 13.84 17.89
C PHE A 208 -27.49 12.64 16.94
N VAL A 209 -26.33 12.18 16.50
CA VAL A 209 -26.19 11.00 15.62
C VAL A 209 -26.75 9.75 16.31
N ASP A 210 -26.41 9.53 17.58
CA ASP A 210 -26.89 8.39 18.37
C ASP A 210 -28.41 8.43 18.56
N GLU A 211 -28.96 9.63 18.82
CA GLU A 211 -30.41 9.85 18.94
C GLU A 211 -31.15 9.60 17.62
N MET A 212 -30.65 10.15 16.51
CA MET A 212 -31.21 9.94 15.16
C MET A 212 -31.21 8.46 14.79
N GLN A 213 -30.05 7.79 14.99
CA GLN A 213 -29.91 6.38 14.69
C GLN A 213 -30.90 5.52 15.47
N SER A 214 -31.07 5.82 16.77
CA SER A 214 -31.99 5.08 17.65
C SER A 214 -33.45 5.35 17.32
N ALA A 215 -33.83 6.63 17.10
CA ALA A 215 -35.21 7.03 16.87
C ALA A 215 -35.77 6.54 15.52
N LEU A 216 -34.90 6.43 14.52
CA LEU A 216 -35.26 6.02 13.17
C LEU A 216 -34.83 4.58 12.84
N GLU A 217 -34.27 3.83 13.80
CA GLU A 217 -33.76 2.46 13.64
C GLU A 217 -32.81 2.31 12.42
N LEU A 218 -31.91 3.31 12.25
CA LEU A 218 -31.04 3.36 11.08
C LEU A 218 -29.94 2.31 11.13
N ALA A 219 -29.77 1.57 10.04
CA ALA A 219 -28.65 0.65 9.86
C ALA A 219 -27.42 1.39 9.31
N PRO A 220 -26.21 1.10 9.84
CA PRO A 220 -24.98 1.58 9.21
C PRO A 220 -24.94 1.23 7.74
N ALA A 221 -24.39 2.13 6.91
CA ALA A 221 -24.29 1.90 5.49
C ALA A 221 -23.44 0.66 5.17
N SER A 222 -24.00 -0.27 4.43
CA SER A 222 -23.37 -1.55 4.07
C SER A 222 -22.18 -1.39 3.13
N ALA A 223 -22.19 -0.38 2.25
CA ALA A 223 -21.16 -0.05 1.28
C ALA A 223 -21.13 1.47 1.03
N SER A 224 -20.03 2.04 0.62
CA SER A 224 -19.94 3.42 0.15
C SER A 224 -20.64 3.59 -1.22
N LYS A 225 -20.91 4.81 -1.64
CA LYS A 225 -21.41 5.09 -3.00
C LYS A 225 -20.47 4.56 -4.09
N TYR A 226 -19.15 4.64 -3.87
CA TYR A 226 -18.13 4.08 -4.77
C TYR A 226 -18.24 2.56 -4.89
N GLU A 227 -18.29 1.85 -3.77
CA GLU A 227 -18.43 0.38 -3.75
C GLU A 227 -19.75 -0.07 -4.38
N THR A 228 -20.84 0.64 -4.10
CA THR A 228 -22.15 0.38 -4.73
C THR A 228 -22.09 0.58 -6.24
N GLY A 229 -21.40 1.64 -6.70
CA GLY A 229 -21.20 1.91 -8.13
C GLY A 229 -20.37 0.84 -8.82
N LEU A 230 -19.29 0.36 -8.19
CA LEU A 230 -18.48 -0.76 -8.69
C LEU A 230 -19.34 -2.03 -8.85
N TYR A 231 -20.08 -2.37 -7.80
CA TYR A 231 -20.94 -3.56 -7.80
C TYR A 231 -22.02 -3.47 -8.88
N ALA A 232 -22.74 -2.34 -8.97
CA ALA A 232 -23.77 -2.13 -9.98
C ALA A 232 -23.22 -2.20 -11.41
N SER A 233 -21.99 -1.73 -11.63
CA SER A 233 -21.30 -1.74 -12.92
C SER A 233 -20.66 -3.11 -13.25
N GLY A 234 -20.70 -4.09 -12.35
CA GLY A 234 -20.01 -5.38 -12.52
C GLY A 234 -18.49 -5.24 -12.58
N LEU A 235 -17.94 -4.16 -12.01
CA LEU A 235 -16.51 -3.88 -11.97
C LEU A 235 -15.90 -4.47 -10.69
N ASP A 236 -14.81 -5.20 -10.85
CA ASP A 236 -14.08 -5.83 -9.74
C ASP A 236 -12.59 -5.45 -9.81
N PRO A 237 -12.15 -4.47 -8.99
CA PRO A 237 -10.73 -4.08 -8.92
C PRO A 237 -9.80 -5.19 -8.43
N GLU A 238 -10.32 -6.16 -7.68
CA GLU A 238 -9.59 -7.30 -7.12
C GLU A 238 -9.73 -8.58 -7.97
N GLY A 239 -10.49 -8.51 -9.04
CA GLY A 239 -10.79 -9.62 -9.92
C GLY A 239 -9.57 -10.29 -10.56
N ASP A 240 -9.80 -11.39 -11.25
CA ASP A 240 -8.73 -12.18 -11.89
C ASP A 240 -7.84 -11.31 -12.78
N SER A 241 -6.57 -11.30 -12.48
CA SER A 241 -5.53 -10.56 -13.22
C SER A 241 -5.37 -11.01 -14.68
N GLY A 242 -6.03 -12.09 -15.10
CA GLY A 242 -5.92 -12.68 -16.44
C GLY A 242 -4.57 -13.33 -16.74
N PHE A 243 -3.71 -13.51 -15.72
CA PHE A 243 -2.40 -14.16 -15.89
C PHE A 243 -2.49 -15.69 -15.73
N GLY A 244 -3.59 -16.23 -15.20
CA GLY A 244 -3.78 -17.62 -14.85
C GLY A 244 -3.35 -17.98 -13.40
N PRO A 245 -3.27 -19.27 -13.03
CA PRO A 245 -3.11 -19.70 -11.65
C PRO A 245 -1.93 -19.06 -10.92
N THR A 246 -2.18 -18.56 -9.70
CA THR A 246 -1.19 -17.96 -8.80
C THR A 246 -0.84 -18.88 -7.63
N ARG A 247 -1.64 -19.90 -7.37
CA ARG A 247 -1.41 -20.88 -6.30
C ARG A 247 -0.68 -22.10 -6.83
N VAL A 248 0.24 -22.62 -6.03
CA VAL A 248 1.00 -23.84 -6.34
C VAL A 248 0.20 -25.05 -5.87
N ASP A 249 0.15 -26.08 -6.73
CA ASP A 249 -0.47 -27.38 -6.42
C ASP A 249 0.56 -28.50 -6.60
N PRO A 250 0.57 -29.55 -5.75
CA PRO A 250 1.49 -30.68 -5.86
C PRO A 250 1.41 -31.47 -7.15
N SER A 251 0.31 -31.40 -7.89
CA SER A 251 0.12 -32.06 -9.19
C SER A 251 0.78 -31.34 -10.36
N MET A 252 1.19 -30.09 -10.15
CA MET A 252 1.80 -29.25 -11.19
C MET A 252 3.18 -29.75 -11.62
N SER A 253 3.51 -29.49 -12.87
CA SER A 253 4.88 -29.55 -13.38
C SER A 253 5.75 -28.42 -12.81
N LEU A 254 7.06 -28.54 -12.94
CA LEU A 254 7.99 -27.51 -12.48
C LEU A 254 7.77 -26.17 -13.22
N GLY A 255 7.41 -26.21 -14.51
CA GLY A 255 7.08 -25.03 -15.30
C GLY A 255 5.83 -24.32 -14.79
N GLU A 256 4.74 -25.06 -14.53
CA GLU A 256 3.51 -24.50 -13.98
C GLU A 256 3.73 -23.87 -12.62
N VAL A 257 4.51 -24.52 -11.74
CA VAL A 257 4.89 -23.96 -10.43
C VAL A 257 5.71 -22.67 -10.61
N ALA A 258 6.66 -22.66 -11.54
CA ALA A 258 7.48 -21.47 -11.80
C ALA A 258 6.61 -20.28 -12.24
N PHE A 259 5.64 -20.52 -13.13
CA PHE A 259 4.71 -19.50 -13.60
C PHE A 259 3.73 -19.09 -12.50
N ALA A 260 3.16 -20.01 -11.73
CA ALA A 260 2.27 -19.68 -10.61
C ALA A 260 2.95 -18.78 -9.59
N VAL A 261 4.19 -19.10 -9.19
CA VAL A 261 4.99 -18.27 -8.28
C VAL A 261 5.28 -16.89 -8.88
N LEU A 262 5.64 -16.82 -10.16
CA LEU A 262 5.94 -15.53 -10.80
C LEU A 262 4.68 -14.67 -10.95
N ARG A 263 3.53 -15.28 -11.29
CA ARG A 263 2.23 -14.59 -11.38
C ARG A 263 1.85 -13.98 -10.05
N ALA A 264 1.90 -14.75 -8.96
CA ALA A 264 1.59 -14.24 -7.63
C ALA A 264 2.46 -13.05 -7.25
N GLN A 265 3.76 -13.12 -7.50
CA GLN A 265 4.68 -12.03 -7.16
C GLN A 265 4.57 -10.83 -8.12
N PHE A 266 4.17 -11.04 -9.37
CA PHE A 266 3.97 -9.95 -10.32
C PHE A 266 2.70 -9.16 -10.01
N VAL A 267 1.61 -9.85 -9.66
CA VAL A 267 0.37 -9.22 -9.20
C VAL A 267 0.66 -8.38 -7.95
N GLU A 268 1.34 -8.95 -6.97
CA GLU A 268 1.73 -8.27 -5.73
C GLU A 268 2.62 -7.05 -5.98
N MET A 269 3.59 -7.13 -6.89
CA MET A 269 4.41 -5.98 -7.27
C MET A 269 3.56 -4.84 -7.85
N ARG A 270 2.61 -5.18 -8.72
CA ARG A 270 1.75 -4.20 -9.38
C ARG A 270 0.73 -3.58 -8.43
N SER A 271 0.26 -4.32 -7.43
CA SER A 271 -0.68 -3.77 -6.43
C SER A 271 -0.06 -2.66 -5.59
N HIS A 272 1.24 -2.77 -5.28
CA HIS A 272 1.96 -1.78 -4.48
C HIS A 272 2.65 -0.66 -5.30
N GLU A 273 2.68 -0.75 -6.64
CA GLU A 273 3.29 0.30 -7.47
C GLU A 273 2.61 1.66 -7.30
N PRO A 274 1.26 1.78 -7.33
CA PRO A 274 0.60 3.07 -7.19
C PRO A 274 0.88 3.74 -5.84
N GLY A 275 0.79 3.01 -4.72
CA GLY A 275 1.15 3.52 -3.40
C GLY A 275 2.62 3.93 -3.29
N THR A 276 3.53 3.13 -3.89
CA THR A 276 4.97 3.48 -4.03
C THR A 276 5.16 4.78 -4.79
N ARG A 277 4.43 4.99 -5.89
CA ARG A 277 4.48 6.23 -6.69
C ARG A 277 3.97 7.41 -5.88
N LEU A 278 2.89 7.25 -5.16
CA LEU A 278 2.31 8.29 -4.32
C LEU A 278 3.22 8.65 -3.13
N GLY A 279 3.73 7.63 -2.42
CA GLY A 279 4.73 7.76 -1.36
C GLY A 279 4.21 8.34 -0.06
N ASP A 280 2.92 8.28 0.17
CA ASP A 280 2.29 8.68 1.44
C ASP A 280 2.63 7.68 2.55
N ASP A 281 2.66 6.39 2.19
CA ASP A 281 3.06 5.30 3.08
C ASP A 281 4.39 4.68 2.61
N PRO A 282 5.45 4.72 3.43
CA PRO A 282 6.73 4.10 3.09
C PRO A 282 6.69 2.58 3.01
N GLU A 283 5.66 1.93 3.61
CA GLU A 283 5.51 0.47 3.54
C GLU A 283 5.10 0.01 2.13
N GLU A 284 4.38 0.82 1.35
CA GLU A 284 4.07 0.52 -0.06
C GLU A 284 5.36 0.26 -0.89
N LEU A 285 6.38 1.08 -0.68
CA LEU A 285 7.69 0.87 -1.29
C LEU A 285 8.35 -0.43 -0.81
N HIS A 286 8.24 -0.72 0.49
CA HIS A 286 8.74 -1.97 1.05
C HIS A 286 8.05 -3.16 0.41
N ASP A 287 6.75 -3.11 0.31
CA ASP A 287 5.91 -4.20 -0.20
C ASP A 287 6.03 -4.37 -1.72
N MET A 288 6.23 -3.34 -2.50
CA MET A 288 6.64 -3.46 -3.90
C MET A 288 8.04 -4.09 -4.08
N ARG A 289 8.97 -3.77 -3.18
CA ARG A 289 10.36 -4.28 -3.22
C ARG A 289 10.45 -5.78 -2.88
N VAL A 290 9.58 -6.27 -1.99
CA VAL A 290 9.59 -7.68 -1.59
C VAL A 290 9.28 -8.61 -2.76
N PRO A 291 8.15 -8.50 -3.49
CA PRO A 291 7.85 -9.33 -4.64
C PRO A 291 8.85 -9.17 -5.78
N THR A 292 9.34 -7.96 -6.06
CA THR A 292 10.41 -7.72 -7.04
C THR A 292 11.65 -8.55 -6.74
N ARG A 293 12.07 -8.62 -5.48
CA ARG A 293 13.19 -9.46 -5.03
C ARG A 293 12.85 -10.95 -5.12
N ARG A 294 11.62 -11.35 -4.74
CA ARG A 294 11.16 -12.74 -4.77
C ARG A 294 11.10 -13.26 -6.20
N MET A 295 10.59 -12.47 -7.17
CA MET A 295 10.62 -12.82 -8.60
C MET A 295 12.03 -13.10 -9.10
N ARG A 296 13.00 -12.24 -8.78
CA ARG A 296 14.41 -12.45 -9.18
C ARG A 296 15.01 -13.75 -8.61
N VAL A 297 14.60 -14.12 -7.40
CA VAL A 297 15.00 -15.39 -6.79
C VAL A 297 14.26 -16.55 -7.45
N ALA A 298 12.96 -16.46 -7.69
CA ALA A 298 12.17 -17.48 -8.38
C ALA A 298 12.73 -17.77 -9.77
N MET A 299 13.02 -16.73 -10.56
CA MET A 299 13.62 -16.88 -11.89
C MET A 299 14.99 -17.59 -11.85
N LYS A 300 15.75 -17.44 -10.76
CA LYS A 300 17.00 -18.21 -10.57
C LYS A 300 16.76 -19.62 -10.03
N VAL A 301 15.71 -19.81 -9.26
CA VAL A 301 15.32 -21.14 -8.73
C VAL A 301 14.88 -22.04 -9.88
N PHE A 302 14.01 -21.53 -10.71
CA PHE A 302 13.32 -22.23 -11.78
C PHE A 302 13.92 -22.00 -13.17
N GLN A 303 15.20 -21.56 -13.24
CA GLN A 303 15.82 -21.16 -14.51
C GLN A 303 15.79 -22.24 -15.61
N GLY A 304 15.78 -23.55 -15.24
CA GLY A 304 15.68 -24.67 -16.17
C GLY A 304 14.26 -24.95 -16.66
N ALA A 305 13.27 -24.29 -16.06
CA ALA A 305 11.84 -24.42 -16.40
C ALA A 305 11.24 -23.09 -16.88
N LEU A 306 12.06 -22.14 -17.26
CA LEU A 306 11.65 -20.83 -17.76
C LEU A 306 12.23 -20.56 -19.15
N PRO A 307 11.51 -19.82 -20.01
CA PRO A 307 11.99 -19.47 -21.35
C PRO A 307 13.23 -18.57 -21.28
N GLU A 308 13.99 -18.51 -22.36
CA GLU A 308 15.27 -17.77 -22.40
C GLU A 308 15.07 -16.28 -22.13
N ARG A 309 13.96 -15.68 -22.59
CA ARG A 309 13.63 -14.28 -22.31
C ARG A 309 13.55 -13.96 -20.81
N ALA A 310 13.29 -14.94 -19.95
CA ALA A 310 13.31 -14.76 -18.50
C ALA A 310 14.69 -14.31 -17.98
N ARG A 311 15.78 -14.57 -18.70
CA ARG A 311 17.12 -14.08 -18.34
C ARG A 311 17.18 -12.56 -18.46
N TRP A 312 16.66 -12.01 -19.56
CA TRP A 312 16.59 -10.57 -19.78
C TRP A 312 15.66 -9.92 -18.73
N LEU A 313 14.44 -10.44 -18.57
CA LEU A 313 13.49 -9.93 -17.56
C LEU A 313 14.10 -9.87 -16.16
N ARG A 314 14.92 -10.85 -15.79
CA ARG A 314 15.62 -10.85 -14.50
C ARG A 314 16.67 -9.73 -14.37
N VAL A 315 17.33 -9.36 -15.48
CA VAL A 315 18.27 -8.24 -15.50
C VAL A 315 17.51 -6.92 -15.32
N GLU A 316 16.41 -6.77 -16.04
CA GLU A 316 15.55 -5.58 -15.93
C GLU A 316 14.94 -5.43 -14.52
N LEU A 317 14.43 -6.51 -13.95
CA LEU A 317 13.98 -6.50 -12.54
C LEU A 317 15.10 -6.16 -11.54
N ARG A 318 16.36 -6.45 -11.87
CA ARG A 318 17.48 -6.03 -11.02
C ARG A 318 17.69 -4.52 -11.08
N TRP A 319 17.53 -3.92 -12.25
CA TRP A 319 17.61 -2.47 -12.42
C TRP A 319 16.51 -1.75 -11.64
N VAL A 320 15.25 -2.17 -11.77
CA VAL A 320 14.13 -1.62 -10.98
C VAL A 320 14.37 -1.80 -9.48
N ALA A 321 14.76 -3.02 -9.04
CA ALA A 321 15.06 -3.30 -7.64
C ALA A 321 16.21 -2.45 -7.07
N GLY A 322 17.10 -1.92 -7.92
CA GLY A 322 18.12 -0.94 -7.54
C GLY A 322 17.48 0.36 -7.13
N ALA A 323 16.67 0.96 -8.02
CA ALA A 323 15.99 2.24 -7.77
C ALA A 323 15.07 2.19 -6.53
N LEU A 324 14.27 1.12 -6.39
CA LEU A 324 13.47 0.89 -5.18
C LEU A 324 14.34 0.72 -3.93
N GLY A 325 15.52 0.09 -4.09
CA GLY A 325 16.46 -0.15 -3.01
C GLY A 325 17.08 1.13 -2.47
N ASP A 326 17.47 2.03 -3.34
CA ASP A 326 18.13 3.28 -2.99
C ASP A 326 17.23 4.18 -2.11
N VAL A 327 15.91 4.20 -2.36
CA VAL A 327 14.95 4.91 -1.50
C VAL A 327 14.77 4.18 -0.17
N ARG A 328 14.48 2.86 -0.17
CA ARG A 328 14.22 2.12 1.07
C ARG A 328 15.43 2.07 2.00
N ASP A 329 16.63 2.03 1.46
CA ASP A 329 17.84 2.05 2.28
C ASP A 329 17.97 3.39 3.04
N LEU A 330 17.45 4.50 2.48
CA LEU A 330 17.38 5.81 3.14
C LEU A 330 16.20 5.89 4.13
N ASP A 331 15.03 5.30 3.81
CA ASP A 331 13.90 5.21 4.75
C ASP A 331 14.34 4.55 6.06
N VAL A 332 15.05 3.41 5.97
CA VAL A 332 15.58 2.70 7.15
C VAL A 332 16.56 3.56 7.96
N GLN A 333 17.38 4.41 7.29
CA GLN A 333 18.26 5.32 8.02
C GLN A 333 17.48 6.44 8.71
N ILE A 334 16.48 7.02 8.05
CA ILE A 334 15.62 8.07 8.62
C ILE A 334 14.91 7.54 9.86
N GLU A 335 14.26 6.38 9.77
CA GLU A 335 13.59 5.73 10.89
C GLU A 335 14.54 5.52 12.08
N ARG A 336 15.76 5.01 11.82
CA ARG A 336 16.79 4.82 12.86
C ARG A 336 17.22 6.14 13.50
N PHE A 337 17.42 7.19 12.71
CA PHE A 337 17.87 8.50 13.23
C PHE A 337 16.76 9.22 13.99
N GLN A 338 15.49 9.04 13.59
CA GLN A 338 14.33 9.52 14.35
C GLN A 338 14.25 8.85 15.72
N ALA A 339 14.36 7.52 15.79
CA ALA A 339 14.39 6.80 17.05
C ALA A 339 15.57 7.21 17.95
N TRP A 340 16.72 7.54 17.38
CA TRP A 340 17.84 8.07 18.17
C TRP A 340 17.59 9.50 18.66
N LYS A 341 16.95 10.35 17.87
CA LYS A 341 16.60 11.71 18.23
C LYS A 341 15.64 11.73 19.42
N GLU A 342 14.65 10.87 19.43
CA GLU A 342 13.68 10.73 20.53
C GLU A 342 14.34 10.35 21.86
N ALA A 343 15.45 9.59 21.81
CA ALA A 343 16.20 9.14 22.97
C ALA A 343 17.39 10.02 23.35
N ALA A 344 17.63 11.10 22.62
CA ALA A 344 18.80 11.98 22.77
C ALA A 344 18.52 13.17 23.72
N ASP A 345 19.59 13.76 24.30
CA ASP A 345 19.53 15.06 24.94
C ASP A 345 19.33 16.19 23.90
N GLU A 346 19.02 17.40 24.37
CA GLU A 346 18.67 18.54 23.52
C GLU A 346 19.80 18.93 22.54
N GLU A 347 21.06 18.88 22.97
CA GLU A 347 22.20 19.19 22.14
C GLU A 347 22.41 18.16 21.03
N SER A 348 22.38 16.86 21.38
CA SER A 348 22.49 15.74 20.44
C SER A 348 21.30 15.69 19.48
N SER A 349 20.10 16.00 19.95
CA SER A 349 18.87 16.10 19.14
C SER A 349 19.03 17.13 18.03
N GLY A 350 19.57 18.32 18.32
CA GLY A 350 19.81 19.37 17.32
C GLY A 350 20.85 18.98 16.25
N PHE A 351 21.81 18.11 16.57
CA PHE A 351 22.74 17.57 15.58
C PHE A 351 22.10 16.46 14.73
N LEU A 352 21.26 15.61 15.34
CA LEU A 352 20.51 14.57 14.65
C LEU A 352 19.50 15.17 13.66
N ASP A 353 18.86 16.31 13.97
CA ASP A 353 18.00 17.05 13.03
C ASP A 353 18.72 17.41 11.73
N ARG A 354 19.99 17.81 11.84
CA ARG A 354 20.77 18.11 10.63
C ARG A 354 21.13 16.88 9.83
N ILE A 355 21.40 15.76 10.51
CA ILE A 355 21.65 14.46 9.85
C ILE A 355 20.38 14.00 9.13
N LEU A 356 19.22 14.11 9.79
CA LEU A 356 17.90 13.83 9.22
C LEU A 356 17.64 14.70 7.98
N THR A 357 17.80 16.01 8.08
CA THR A 357 17.60 16.95 6.95
C THR A 357 18.46 16.56 5.72
N ILE A 358 19.72 16.18 5.94
CA ILE A 358 20.61 15.73 4.84
C ILE A 358 20.11 14.41 4.24
N THR A 359 19.69 13.48 5.09
CA THR A 359 19.21 12.16 4.67
C THR A 359 17.89 12.25 3.92
N GLU A 360 16.96 13.08 4.40
CA GLU A 360 15.68 13.37 3.74
C GLU A 360 15.88 14.00 2.36
N LYS A 361 16.83 14.92 2.22
CA LYS A 361 17.19 15.50 0.92
C LYS A 361 17.69 14.41 -0.04
N ARG A 362 18.58 13.51 0.42
CA ARG A 362 19.05 12.37 -0.39
C ARG A 362 17.90 11.43 -0.74
N ARG A 363 16.99 11.19 0.19
CA ARG A 363 15.78 10.40 -0.03
C ARG A 363 14.90 11.01 -1.13
N ALA A 364 14.66 12.32 -1.08
CA ALA A 364 13.87 13.02 -2.09
C ALA A 364 14.52 12.89 -3.49
N GLU A 365 15.85 12.95 -3.59
CA GLU A 365 16.59 12.76 -4.84
C GLU A 365 16.51 11.30 -5.34
N ALA A 366 16.71 10.34 -4.45
CA ALA A 366 16.56 8.92 -4.77
C ALA A 366 15.12 8.59 -5.20
N ARG A 367 14.11 9.19 -4.56
CA ARG A 367 12.70 9.05 -4.93
C ARG A 367 12.43 9.63 -6.32
N LYS A 368 12.96 10.80 -6.64
CA LYS A 368 12.86 11.37 -7.98
C LYS A 368 13.41 10.42 -9.03
N ASN A 369 14.62 9.90 -8.82
CA ASN A 369 15.23 8.91 -9.73
C ASN A 369 14.40 7.62 -9.84
N MET A 370 13.79 7.16 -8.74
CA MET A 370 12.88 6.01 -8.74
C MET A 370 11.65 6.27 -9.62
N LEU A 371 11.04 7.43 -9.52
CA LEU A 371 9.89 7.80 -10.36
C LEU A 371 10.28 7.90 -11.83
N GLU A 372 11.45 8.47 -12.16
CA GLU A 372 11.99 8.50 -13.52
C GLU A 372 12.19 7.08 -14.08
N VAL A 373 12.62 6.13 -13.24
CA VAL A 373 12.73 4.71 -13.62
C VAL A 373 11.35 4.13 -13.90
N LEU A 374 10.37 4.34 -13.05
CA LEU A 374 9.02 3.81 -13.19
C LEU A 374 8.24 4.47 -14.36
N ASP A 375 8.58 5.70 -14.74
CA ASP A 375 7.97 6.43 -15.86
C ASP A 375 8.68 6.14 -17.21
N SER A 376 9.79 5.41 -17.17
CA SER A 376 10.58 5.17 -18.38
C SER A 376 9.93 4.13 -19.31
N SER A 377 10.06 4.33 -20.62
CA SER A 377 9.70 3.33 -21.63
C SER A 377 10.40 1.99 -21.47
N ARG A 378 11.52 1.96 -20.72
CA ARG A 378 12.23 0.72 -20.36
C ARG A 378 11.44 -0.08 -19.33
N TYR A 379 10.86 0.58 -18.33
CA TYR A 379 10.01 -0.06 -17.34
C TYR A 379 8.71 -0.56 -17.97
N GLU A 380 8.08 0.23 -18.82
CA GLU A 380 6.88 -0.16 -19.55
C GLU A 380 7.13 -1.42 -20.42
N ARG A 381 8.27 -1.47 -21.12
CA ARG A 381 8.65 -2.68 -21.88
C ARG A 381 8.91 -3.89 -20.97
N LEU A 382 9.52 -3.69 -19.81
CA LEU A 382 9.68 -4.76 -18.83
C LEU A 382 8.32 -5.29 -18.38
N GLU A 383 7.41 -4.40 -17.96
CA GLU A 383 6.08 -4.75 -17.47
C GLU A 383 5.25 -5.48 -18.53
N SER A 384 5.15 -4.93 -19.74
CA SER A 384 4.40 -5.53 -20.84
C SER A 384 4.97 -6.89 -21.27
N SER A 385 6.29 -7.02 -21.38
CA SER A 385 6.93 -8.29 -21.74
C SER A 385 6.78 -9.34 -20.64
N PHE A 386 6.79 -8.92 -19.36
CA PHE A 386 6.56 -9.82 -18.25
C PHE A 386 5.11 -10.30 -18.23
N ALA A 387 4.16 -9.39 -18.36
CA ALA A 387 2.73 -9.67 -18.43
C ALA A 387 2.41 -10.63 -19.58
N GLU A 388 2.96 -10.38 -20.77
CA GLU A 388 2.81 -11.26 -21.94
C GLU A 388 3.33 -12.67 -21.65
N MET A 389 4.55 -12.80 -21.10
CA MET A 389 5.11 -14.09 -20.72
C MET A 389 4.18 -14.85 -19.78
N LEU A 390 3.66 -14.18 -18.76
CA LEU A 390 2.81 -14.82 -17.75
C LEU A 390 1.45 -15.25 -18.31
N ARG A 391 0.83 -14.47 -19.22
CA ARG A 391 -0.43 -14.83 -19.88
C ARG A 391 -0.26 -16.04 -20.79
N ARG A 392 0.82 -16.09 -21.58
CA ARG A 392 1.08 -17.20 -22.48
C ARG A 392 1.32 -18.53 -21.75
N GLY A 393 1.84 -18.44 -20.53
CA GLY A 393 2.09 -19.62 -19.70
C GLY A 393 3.22 -20.54 -20.21
N PRO A 394 3.53 -21.63 -19.48
CA PRO A 394 4.67 -22.48 -19.79
C PRO A 394 4.55 -23.21 -21.15
N ALA A 395 3.34 -23.64 -21.55
CA ALA A 395 3.14 -24.38 -22.79
C ALA A 395 3.49 -23.54 -24.03
N ALA A 396 2.84 -22.39 -24.18
CA ALA A 396 3.01 -21.53 -25.37
C ALA A 396 4.40 -20.90 -25.47
N GLU A 397 5.08 -20.67 -24.34
CA GLU A 397 6.44 -20.12 -24.34
C GLU A 397 7.51 -21.13 -24.77
N LEU A 398 7.22 -22.42 -24.66
CA LEU A 398 8.18 -23.49 -24.89
C LEU A 398 7.93 -24.25 -26.21
N GLU A 399 6.75 -24.12 -26.80
CA GLU A 399 6.48 -24.61 -28.16
C GLU A 399 7.41 -23.97 -29.20
N VAL A 400 7.89 -22.75 -28.94
CA VAL A 400 8.84 -22.03 -29.82
C VAL A 400 10.27 -22.52 -29.65
N ALA A 401 10.59 -23.22 -28.55
CA ALA A 401 11.94 -23.68 -28.21
C ALA A 401 12.04 -25.21 -28.26
N GLN A 402 11.75 -25.83 -29.41
CA GLN A 402 12.09 -27.25 -29.67
C GLN A 402 13.62 -27.50 -29.77
N THR A 403 14.39 -26.89 -28.89
CA THR A 403 15.84 -27.10 -28.82
C THR A 403 16.22 -27.75 -27.50
N ASP A 404 17.09 -28.78 -27.61
CA ASP A 404 17.63 -29.62 -26.55
C ASP A 404 17.84 -28.93 -25.20
N GLY A 405 17.21 -29.44 -24.13
CA GLY A 405 17.51 -29.07 -22.75
C GLY A 405 16.34 -28.57 -21.88
N HIS A 406 15.10 -28.53 -22.35
CA HIS A 406 13.92 -28.08 -21.58
C HIS A 406 13.07 -29.21 -20.99
N ASP A 407 13.56 -30.43 -20.88
CA ASP A 407 12.85 -31.58 -20.29
C ASP A 407 12.37 -31.32 -18.86
N GLN A 408 13.03 -30.40 -18.14
CA GLN A 408 12.67 -30.05 -16.75
C GLN A 408 11.33 -29.30 -16.61
N VAL A 409 10.81 -28.71 -17.67
CA VAL A 409 9.57 -27.91 -17.59
C VAL A 409 8.38 -28.77 -17.21
N TRP A 410 8.30 -29.96 -17.82
CA TRP A 410 7.20 -30.90 -17.64
C TRP A 410 7.47 -31.92 -16.53
N GLU A 411 8.66 -31.85 -15.90
CA GLU A 411 8.97 -32.71 -14.76
C GLU A 411 8.00 -32.42 -13.60
N PRO A 412 7.36 -33.44 -13.00
CA PRO A 412 6.53 -33.21 -11.82
C PRO A 412 7.29 -32.46 -10.74
N VAL A 413 6.67 -31.43 -10.15
CA VAL A 413 7.32 -30.62 -9.10
C VAL A 413 7.82 -31.47 -7.95
N THR A 414 7.11 -32.55 -7.62
CA THR A 414 7.49 -33.48 -6.55
C THR A 414 8.80 -34.22 -6.85
N ALA A 415 9.16 -34.43 -8.10
CA ALA A 415 10.44 -35.02 -8.54
C ALA A 415 11.57 -33.99 -8.59
N ALA A 416 11.32 -32.80 -9.11
CA ALA A 416 12.33 -31.73 -9.27
C ALA A 416 12.68 -30.99 -7.98
N ALA A 417 11.70 -30.72 -7.12
CA ALA A 417 11.86 -29.88 -5.93
C ALA A 417 12.90 -30.38 -4.92
N PRO A 418 13.06 -31.70 -4.66
CA PRO A 418 14.08 -32.19 -3.73
C PRO A 418 15.50 -31.74 -4.09
N ALA A 419 15.86 -31.76 -5.38
CA ALA A 419 17.17 -31.31 -5.85
C ALA A 419 17.36 -29.79 -5.64
N LEU A 420 16.32 -29.00 -5.95
CA LEU A 420 16.31 -27.55 -5.79
C LEU A 420 16.48 -27.11 -4.32
N ILE A 421 15.75 -27.72 -3.41
CA ILE A 421 15.80 -27.42 -1.98
C ILE A 421 17.12 -27.89 -1.37
N SER A 422 17.52 -29.16 -1.63
CA SER A 422 18.73 -29.76 -1.07
C SER A 422 20.01 -29.02 -1.51
N GLY A 423 20.07 -28.59 -2.77
CA GLY A 423 21.19 -27.81 -3.28
C GLY A 423 21.37 -26.48 -2.53
N ARG A 424 20.27 -25.77 -2.22
CA ARG A 424 20.31 -24.49 -1.50
C ARG A 424 20.61 -24.70 -0.01
N TYR A 425 20.02 -25.70 0.61
CA TYR A 425 20.31 -26.02 1.99
C TYR A 425 21.78 -26.38 2.20
N ARG A 426 22.38 -27.20 1.32
CA ARG A 426 23.81 -27.54 1.39
C ARG A 426 24.70 -26.29 1.26
N LYS A 427 24.40 -25.39 0.31
CA LYS A 427 25.16 -24.13 0.11
C LYS A 427 25.06 -23.23 1.34
N TRP A 428 23.86 -23.06 1.89
CA TRP A 428 23.64 -22.27 3.09
C TRP A 428 24.37 -22.90 4.29
N ARG A 429 24.18 -24.19 4.54
CA ARG A 429 24.77 -24.89 5.69
C ARG A 429 26.28 -24.89 5.66
N LYS A 430 26.90 -25.01 4.47
CA LYS A 430 28.36 -24.92 4.30
C LYS A 430 28.88 -23.54 4.71
N ALA A 431 28.19 -22.46 4.36
CA ALA A 431 28.58 -21.10 4.76
C ALA A 431 28.32 -20.89 6.26
N ALA A 432 27.13 -21.24 6.76
CA ALA A 432 26.77 -21.07 8.15
C ALA A 432 27.68 -21.84 9.14
N LYS A 433 28.13 -23.04 8.80
CA LYS A 433 29.07 -23.82 9.63
C LYS A 433 30.46 -23.20 9.79
N ARG A 434 30.82 -22.24 8.95
CA ARG A 434 32.11 -21.54 9.00
C ARG A 434 32.00 -20.20 9.72
N LEU A 435 30.78 -19.84 10.12
CA LEU A 435 30.50 -18.56 10.76
C LEU A 435 30.79 -18.66 12.26
N ASP A 436 31.61 -17.74 12.74
CA ASP A 436 31.93 -17.53 14.14
C ASP A 436 32.01 -16.02 14.45
N GLU A 437 32.27 -15.65 15.68
CA GLU A 437 32.36 -14.26 16.14
C GLU A 437 33.50 -13.45 15.48
N THR A 438 34.54 -14.14 14.97
CA THR A 438 35.70 -13.51 14.31
C THR A 438 35.48 -13.31 12.83
N SER A 439 34.41 -13.88 12.28
CA SER A 439 34.08 -13.82 10.87
C SER A 439 33.79 -12.38 10.42
N SER A 440 34.17 -12.05 9.18
CA SER A 440 33.97 -10.69 8.63
C SER A 440 32.48 -10.37 8.41
N PRO A 441 32.09 -9.07 8.36
CA PRO A 441 30.73 -8.67 8.04
C PRO A 441 30.21 -9.26 6.72
N GLU A 442 31.09 -9.44 5.72
CA GLU A 442 30.76 -10.02 4.42
C GLU A 442 30.38 -11.50 4.53
N ALA A 443 30.99 -12.24 5.49
CA ALA A 443 30.65 -13.64 5.75
C ALA A 443 29.23 -13.76 6.34
N PHE A 444 28.87 -12.88 7.26
CA PHE A 444 27.50 -12.77 7.80
C PHE A 444 26.50 -12.40 6.69
N HIS A 445 26.85 -11.43 5.86
CA HIS A 445 26.02 -11.03 4.73
C HIS A 445 25.85 -12.18 3.71
N ASP A 446 26.87 -12.99 3.45
CA ASP A 446 26.78 -14.15 2.57
C ASP A 446 25.84 -15.23 3.12
N VAL A 447 25.92 -15.52 4.44
CA VAL A 447 25.00 -16.43 5.13
C VAL A 447 23.56 -15.89 5.05
N ARG A 448 23.37 -14.57 5.26
CA ARG A 448 22.06 -13.91 5.12
C ARG A 448 21.49 -14.07 3.70
N LYS A 449 22.28 -13.78 2.67
CA LYS A 449 21.87 -13.94 1.25
C LYS A 449 21.49 -15.37 0.91
N LYS A 450 22.32 -16.34 1.32
CA LYS A 450 22.04 -17.77 1.10
C LYS A 450 20.82 -18.22 1.89
N GLY A 451 20.64 -17.74 3.12
CA GLY A 451 19.47 -17.98 3.96
C GLY A 451 18.17 -17.46 3.34
N LYS A 452 18.17 -16.22 2.80
CA LYS A 452 17.02 -15.67 2.07
C LYS A 452 16.65 -16.50 0.85
N ARG A 453 17.65 -16.93 0.07
CA ARG A 453 17.40 -17.80 -1.11
C ARG A 453 16.83 -19.16 -0.74
N LEU A 454 17.32 -19.76 0.33
CA LEU A 454 16.79 -21.02 0.86
C LEU A 454 15.35 -20.83 1.33
N ARG A 455 15.09 -19.79 2.12
CA ARG A 455 13.75 -19.49 2.64
C ARG A 455 12.74 -19.31 1.51
N TYR A 456 13.03 -18.46 0.54
CA TYR A 456 12.12 -18.24 -0.59
C TYR A 456 11.89 -19.54 -1.40
N THR A 457 12.93 -20.35 -1.62
CA THR A 457 12.74 -21.66 -2.30
C THR A 457 11.80 -22.58 -1.50
N LEU A 458 11.91 -22.58 -0.17
CA LEU A 458 11.01 -23.35 0.70
C LEU A 458 9.59 -22.78 0.67
N GLU A 459 9.45 -21.44 0.73
CA GLU A 459 8.14 -20.76 0.68
C GLU A 459 7.43 -21.00 -0.67
N PHE A 460 8.15 -20.97 -1.80
CA PHE A 460 7.59 -21.26 -3.13
C PHE A 460 7.06 -22.69 -3.26
N LEU A 461 7.59 -23.61 -2.49
CA LEU A 461 7.27 -25.02 -2.51
C LEU A 461 6.54 -25.49 -1.24
N SER A 462 5.97 -24.53 -0.47
CA SER A 462 5.31 -24.84 0.80
C SER A 462 4.10 -25.73 0.62
N GLU A 463 3.30 -25.51 -0.40
CA GLU A 463 2.10 -26.30 -0.68
C GLU A 463 2.43 -27.74 -1.09
N VAL A 464 3.61 -27.96 -1.67
CA VAL A 464 4.06 -29.31 -2.08
C VAL A 464 4.39 -30.19 -0.87
N TYR A 465 4.98 -29.61 0.19
CA TYR A 465 5.50 -30.37 1.33
C TYR A 465 4.89 -29.97 2.69
N GLY A 466 4.07 -28.93 2.75
CA GLY A 466 3.27 -28.52 3.90
C GLY A 466 4.07 -28.27 5.19
N LYS A 467 3.59 -28.81 6.30
CA LYS A 467 4.10 -28.59 7.66
C LYS A 467 5.62 -28.78 7.85
N PRO A 468 6.31 -29.78 7.23
CA PRO A 468 7.77 -29.89 7.33
C PRO A 468 8.54 -28.68 6.80
N VAL A 469 8.05 -28.03 5.73
CA VAL A 469 8.62 -26.79 5.20
C VAL A 469 8.42 -25.64 6.18
N HIS A 470 7.21 -25.42 6.66
CA HIS A 470 6.89 -24.35 7.64
C HIS A 470 7.75 -24.47 8.90
N ASN A 471 7.98 -25.71 9.38
CA ASN A 471 8.84 -25.95 10.53
C ASN A 471 10.31 -25.57 10.31
N LEU A 472 10.79 -25.57 9.06
CA LEU A 472 12.15 -25.15 8.71
C LEU A 472 12.23 -23.64 8.43
N VAL A 473 11.18 -23.06 7.82
CA VAL A 473 11.08 -21.63 7.52
C VAL A 473 11.06 -20.78 8.81
N LYS A 474 10.33 -21.21 9.84
CA LYS A 474 10.22 -20.46 11.11
C LYS A 474 11.59 -20.09 11.73
N PRO A 475 12.52 -21.03 11.99
CA PRO A 475 13.85 -20.64 12.49
C PRO A 475 14.73 -19.93 11.45
N LEU A 476 14.47 -20.08 10.13
CA LEU A 476 15.16 -19.29 9.11
C LEU A 476 14.72 -17.81 9.16
N LYS A 477 13.43 -17.52 9.37
CA LYS A 477 12.93 -16.15 9.58
C LYS A 477 13.60 -15.54 10.80
N ALA A 478 13.50 -16.19 11.96
CA ALA A 478 14.10 -15.70 13.19
C ALA A 478 15.63 -15.49 13.11
N LEU A 479 16.36 -16.33 12.34
CA LEU A 479 17.79 -16.09 12.10
C LEU A 479 18.02 -14.89 11.18
N GLN A 480 17.12 -14.66 10.23
CA GLN A 480 17.25 -13.53 9.30
C GLN A 480 17.00 -12.18 9.96
N ASP A 481 16.25 -12.14 11.06
CA ASP A 481 16.08 -10.94 11.87
C ASP A 481 17.43 -10.55 12.49
N TYR A 482 18.11 -11.44 13.21
CA TYR A 482 19.46 -11.20 13.73
C TYR A 482 20.49 -10.79 12.67
N LEU A 483 20.47 -11.48 11.51
CA LEU A 483 21.37 -11.17 10.40
C LEU A 483 20.94 -9.87 9.67
N GLY A 484 19.66 -9.48 9.80
CA GLY A 484 19.13 -8.20 9.36
C GLY A 484 19.70 -7.06 10.19
N ASP A 485 19.48 -7.13 11.50
CA ASP A 485 19.98 -6.14 12.46
C ASP A 485 21.49 -5.92 12.33
N HIS A 486 22.25 -7.02 12.21
CA HIS A 486 23.69 -6.92 11.95
C HIS A 486 24.01 -6.16 10.65
N GLN A 487 23.35 -6.50 9.55
CA GLN A 487 23.56 -5.84 8.26
C GLN A 487 23.17 -4.37 8.31
N ASP A 488 22.07 -4.05 8.97
CA ASP A 488 21.53 -2.69 9.06
C ASP A 488 22.44 -1.82 9.95
N ALA A 489 23.05 -2.38 11.01
CA ALA A 489 24.08 -1.71 11.80
C ALA A 489 25.37 -1.46 10.98
N VAL A 490 25.81 -2.42 10.17
CA VAL A 490 26.99 -2.25 9.28
C VAL A 490 26.74 -1.16 8.24
N VAL A 491 25.56 -1.17 7.62
CA VAL A 491 25.18 -0.17 6.61
C VAL A 491 25.08 1.22 7.22
N ALA A 492 24.44 1.37 8.39
CA ALA A 492 24.33 2.64 9.10
C ALA A 492 25.70 3.23 9.49
N ALA A 493 26.61 2.37 9.99
CA ALA A 493 27.97 2.79 10.29
C ALA A 493 28.71 3.31 9.03
N GLY A 494 28.56 2.61 7.91
CA GLY A 494 29.13 3.01 6.63
C GLY A 494 28.54 4.32 6.09
N TYR A 495 27.23 4.45 6.14
CA TYR A 495 26.51 5.65 5.70
C TYR A 495 26.93 6.90 6.48
N LEU A 496 27.00 6.83 7.82
CA LEU A 496 27.43 7.94 8.64
C LEU A 496 28.90 8.35 8.39
N ARG A 497 29.79 7.39 8.12
CA ARG A 497 31.17 7.72 7.72
C ARG A 497 31.22 8.41 6.37
N GLU A 498 30.46 7.91 5.41
CA GLU A 498 30.37 8.53 4.09
C GLU A 498 29.83 9.96 4.19
N LEU A 499 28.74 10.19 4.95
CA LEU A 499 28.23 11.53 5.18
C LEU A 499 29.28 12.48 5.76
N GLY A 500 30.05 11.99 6.72
CA GLY A 500 31.11 12.77 7.37
C GLY A 500 32.28 13.12 6.44
N THR A 501 32.53 12.32 5.40
CA THR A 501 33.66 12.48 4.48
C THR A 501 33.29 13.14 3.15
N THR A 502 32.07 12.92 2.63
CA THR A 502 31.65 13.37 1.29
C THR A 502 30.92 14.69 1.23
N THR A 503 30.64 15.33 2.36
CA THR A 503 30.09 16.70 2.39
C THR A 503 31.12 17.73 1.87
N GLY A 504 31.74 17.42 0.75
CA GLY A 504 32.66 18.28 0.04
C GLY A 504 31.96 19.53 -0.50
N GLY A 505 32.09 20.63 0.23
CA GLY A 505 31.59 21.95 -0.16
C GLY A 505 30.70 22.64 0.88
N ALA A 506 29.86 21.93 1.62
CA ALA A 506 29.18 22.52 2.77
C ALA A 506 29.99 22.20 4.03
N ARG A 507 30.50 23.21 4.72
CA ARG A 507 31.18 23.06 6.02
C ARG A 507 30.22 22.40 7.01
N VAL A 508 30.30 21.08 7.16
CA VAL A 508 29.60 20.35 8.25
C VAL A 508 30.13 20.94 9.55
N ARG A 509 29.23 21.47 10.39
CA ARG A 509 29.64 22.01 11.69
C ARG A 509 30.33 20.90 12.49
N ARG A 510 31.39 21.23 13.22
CA ARG A 510 32.22 20.28 13.97
C ARG A 510 31.37 19.35 14.86
N GLY A 511 30.33 19.86 15.52
CA GLY A 511 29.43 19.08 16.34
C GLY A 511 28.66 17.99 15.55
N VAL A 512 28.16 18.29 14.34
CA VAL A 512 27.48 17.33 13.48
C VAL A 512 28.46 16.22 13.04
N ALA A 513 29.69 16.56 12.64
CA ALA A 513 30.70 15.57 12.27
C ALA A 513 31.09 14.66 13.46
N PHE A 514 31.21 15.25 14.66
CA PHE A 514 31.45 14.49 15.89
C PHE A 514 30.30 13.51 16.17
N THR A 515 29.07 13.97 16.10
CA THR A 515 27.87 13.15 16.29
C THR A 515 27.80 12.02 15.27
N MET A 516 28.07 12.29 13.98
CA MET A 516 28.17 11.24 12.95
C MET A 516 29.22 10.17 13.31
N GLY A 517 30.38 10.59 13.82
CA GLY A 517 31.43 9.68 14.26
C GLY A 517 31.01 8.82 15.46
N ALA A 518 30.40 9.44 16.47
CA ALA A 518 29.93 8.75 17.68
C ALA A 518 28.85 7.69 17.37
N TYR A 519 27.86 8.07 16.55
CA TYR A 519 26.81 7.13 16.13
C TYR A 519 27.31 6.06 15.15
N SER A 520 28.26 6.39 14.29
CA SER A 520 28.93 5.37 13.43
C SER A 520 29.64 4.33 14.28
N GLU A 521 30.36 4.76 15.34
CA GLU A 521 31.03 3.84 16.27
C GLU A 521 30.02 3.04 17.08
N ARG A 522 28.91 3.63 17.52
CA ARG A 522 27.81 2.91 18.18
C ARG A 522 27.28 1.78 17.29
N CYS A 523 27.01 2.05 16.00
CA CYS A 523 26.57 1.03 15.05
C CYS A 523 27.64 -0.06 14.82
N ALA A 524 28.91 0.33 14.76
CA ALA A 524 30.00 -0.63 14.59
C ALA A 524 30.11 -1.59 15.79
N ARG A 525 29.89 -1.10 17.01
CA ARG A 525 29.82 -1.93 18.23
C ARG A 525 28.60 -2.84 18.22
N GLU A 526 27.41 -2.31 17.90
CA GLU A 526 26.17 -3.09 17.74
C GLU A 526 26.39 -4.25 16.75
N ALA A 527 26.97 -3.98 15.59
CA ALA A 527 27.31 -5.01 14.62
C ALA A 527 28.30 -6.05 15.16
N LYS A 528 29.27 -5.62 15.98
CA LYS A 528 30.22 -6.52 16.64
C LYS A 528 29.54 -7.41 17.68
N ASP A 529 28.67 -6.86 18.50
CA ASP A 529 27.94 -7.59 19.52
C ASP A 529 27.01 -8.64 18.88
N LEU A 530 26.31 -8.28 17.81
CA LEU A 530 25.47 -9.21 17.05
C LEU A 530 26.28 -10.36 16.43
N ARG A 531 27.54 -10.15 16.04
CA ARG A 531 28.41 -11.24 15.57
C ARG A 531 28.69 -12.29 16.64
N SER A 532 28.83 -11.89 17.90
CA SER A 532 29.01 -12.84 19.00
C SER A 532 27.71 -13.60 19.32
N VAL A 533 26.55 -12.93 19.20
CA VAL A 533 25.24 -13.50 19.53
C VAL A 533 24.72 -14.47 18.48
N VAL A 534 24.92 -14.18 17.19
CA VAL A 534 24.31 -14.95 16.08
C VAL A 534 24.67 -16.44 16.10
N PRO A 535 25.96 -16.87 16.21
CA PRO A 535 26.32 -18.29 16.22
C PRO A 535 25.72 -19.06 17.40
N ASP A 536 25.49 -18.37 18.52
CA ASP A 536 24.92 -18.93 19.75
C ASP A 536 23.40 -18.86 19.83
N SER A 537 22.77 -18.13 18.93
CA SER A 537 21.32 -17.97 18.91
C SER A 537 20.58 -19.31 18.75
N LYS A 538 19.41 -19.41 19.39
CA LYS A 538 18.54 -20.59 19.30
C LYS A 538 18.17 -20.95 17.85
N PRO A 539 17.80 -20.00 16.97
CA PRO A 539 17.50 -20.31 15.58
C PRO A 539 18.72 -20.85 14.82
N PHE A 540 19.89 -20.27 14.98
CA PHE A 540 21.12 -20.74 14.31
C PHE A 540 21.46 -22.16 14.73
N ARG A 541 21.55 -22.44 16.03
CA ARG A 541 21.83 -23.79 16.56
C ARG A 541 20.80 -24.83 16.13
N THR A 542 19.52 -24.45 16.07
CA THR A 542 18.44 -25.33 15.58
C THR A 542 18.65 -25.73 14.13
N LEU A 543 19.01 -24.77 13.27
CA LEU A 543 19.26 -25.00 11.85
C LEU A 543 20.55 -25.81 11.60
N ILE A 544 21.63 -25.52 12.33
CA ILE A 544 22.90 -26.24 12.20
C ILE A 544 22.77 -27.69 12.67
N LYS A 545 22.06 -27.98 13.77
CA LYS A 545 21.74 -29.35 14.23
C LYS A 545 21.02 -30.19 13.17
N GLY A 546 20.25 -29.54 12.28
CA GLY A 546 19.65 -30.16 11.10
C GLY A 546 18.54 -31.19 11.36
N LYS A 547 17.98 -31.27 12.60
CA LYS A 547 16.88 -32.21 12.89
C LYS A 547 15.62 -31.91 12.05
N LYS A 548 15.30 -30.63 11.87
CA LYS A 548 14.16 -30.19 11.04
C LYS A 548 14.40 -30.47 9.55
N TRP A 549 15.62 -30.27 9.09
CA TRP A 549 16.05 -30.64 7.74
C TRP A 549 15.89 -32.13 7.48
N LYS A 550 16.36 -32.99 8.37
CA LYS A 550 16.23 -34.44 8.24
C LYS A 550 14.76 -34.90 8.11
N LYS A 551 13.86 -34.22 8.81
CA LYS A 551 12.40 -34.51 8.71
C LYS A 551 11.87 -34.14 7.32
N LEU A 552 12.23 -32.97 6.79
CA LEU A 552 11.84 -32.55 5.44
C LEU A 552 12.47 -33.47 4.39
N ALA A 553 13.76 -33.79 4.48
CA ALA A 553 14.45 -34.68 3.55
C ALA A 553 13.75 -36.05 3.45
N LYS A 554 13.34 -36.63 4.60
CA LYS A 554 12.60 -37.89 4.64
C LYS A 554 11.22 -37.82 3.95
N VAL A 555 10.56 -36.65 4.00
CA VAL A 555 9.28 -36.45 3.27
C VAL A 555 9.52 -36.33 1.77
N MET A 556 10.56 -35.58 1.38
CA MET A 556 10.97 -35.45 -0.03
C MET A 556 11.38 -36.79 -0.66
N GLU A 557 12.05 -37.70 0.11
CA GLU A 557 12.45 -39.02 -0.36
C GLU A 557 11.28 -40.00 -0.54
N ARG A 558 10.22 -39.84 0.23
CA ARG A 558 9.03 -40.74 0.17
C ARG A 558 8.13 -40.49 -1.03
N GLY A 559 8.37 -39.42 -1.77
CA GLY A 559 7.37 -38.88 -2.69
C GLY A 559 6.15 -38.37 -1.93
N THR A 560 5.44 -37.40 -2.43
CA THR A 560 4.18 -36.98 -1.83
C THR A 560 3.15 -38.07 -2.08
N GLY A 561 2.78 -38.84 -1.05
CA GLY A 561 1.52 -39.59 -1.09
C GLY A 561 0.36 -38.60 -1.27
N PRO A 562 -0.80 -39.04 -1.82
CA PRO A 562 -1.91 -38.16 -2.10
C PRO A 562 -2.28 -37.37 -0.83
N HIS A 563 -2.35 -36.08 -0.97
CA HIS A 563 -2.85 -35.17 0.05
C HIS A 563 -4.36 -35.45 0.18
N VAL A 564 -4.75 -36.15 1.23
CA VAL A 564 -6.16 -36.23 1.63
C VAL A 564 -6.54 -34.83 2.09
N PRO A 565 -7.52 -34.15 1.47
CA PRO A 565 -8.05 -32.90 1.98
C PRO A 565 -8.52 -33.14 3.42
N ASN A 566 -8.04 -32.33 4.33
CA ASN A 566 -8.56 -32.34 5.70
C ASN A 566 -9.91 -31.60 5.68
N ASP A 567 -10.98 -32.32 5.35
CA ASP A 567 -12.36 -31.93 5.58
C ASP A 567 -12.63 -32.02 7.09
N GLY A 568 -12.35 -30.97 7.76
CA GLY A 568 -12.59 -30.82 9.19
C GLY A 568 -12.88 -29.36 9.47
N VAL A 569 -14.06 -28.97 9.16
CA VAL A 569 -15.30 -28.83 9.96
C VAL A 569 -15.04 -28.46 11.42
N ARG A 570 -15.33 -27.32 11.75
CA ARG A 570 -16.31 -26.74 12.68
C ARG A 570 -15.82 -25.39 13.18
#